data_de85ff219157e71c172d5052eb7c9338
#
_entry.id   de85ff219157e71c172d5052eb7c9338
#
_cell.length_a   1.000
_cell.length_b   1.000
_cell.length_c   1.000
_cell.angle_alpha   90.00
_cell.angle_beta   90.00
_cell.angle_gamma   90.00
#
_symmetry.space_group_name_H-M   'P 1'
#
loop_
_entity.id
_entity.type
_entity.pdbx_description
1 polymer ?
#
loop_
_entity_poly.entity_id
_entity_poly.type
_entity_poly.pdbx_seq_one_letter_code
_entity_poly.pdbx_strand_id
1 'polypeptide(L)'
;MQDPPFITRRHLLGGSLALLGAAASGCAIPVGLGSSQTRVKYWHFLGASDGIIMNRMVGAFAQDNPGIFIEENVLAWGEPYYTKIAMAGAGGRSPDVATFHLARLAGIGAGELLDPINLDLLAEVGLQPSDFSPPIWERAHYKGTLYAVPFDAHPMVQYYNTDLCEQAGLLGPDGKLQPTTGQDQLLDQLRKAKQVLGGKPPLVFDALGLGTVGPWRVWYSLYPQSGGTLLSEDGSQVTIDDQKALDALRFMRRLGEEGLCDPTTDYGASVAKFTNSEAAFLWNGDWEVTGLKERGTPFSMGRFPSVFGSGAAQADCHVFVLPHQRDRDPEVERATYQFIAYLVKNSADWAVAGHVPSYLPALQEPDYLALQPQSEYRSVITDVALDPQVWYTGSASRLWIEFGGAFSPVISGERTPEEGLAAAKAALNRLMSAPNPFPAEER
;
A
#
# COMPACT_ATOMS: atom_id res chain seq x y z
N MET A 1 19.51 -56.51 -19.21
CA MET A 1 18.73 -55.43 -18.62
C MET A 1 17.32 -55.56 -19.16
N GLN A 2 16.40 -56.04 -18.32
CA GLN A 2 15.01 -56.30 -18.67
C GLN A 2 14.17 -55.11 -18.26
N ASP A 3 13.33 -54.62 -19.17
CA ASP A 3 12.38 -53.53 -18.92
C ASP A 3 11.22 -53.98 -18.03
N PRO A 4 10.68 -53.09 -17.14
CA PRO A 4 9.53 -53.41 -16.29
C PRO A 4 8.21 -53.31 -17.09
N PRO A 5 7.19 -54.14 -16.76
CA PRO A 5 5.96 -54.25 -17.51
C PRO A 5 5.00 -53.08 -17.26
N PHE A 6 4.40 -52.58 -18.33
CA PHE A 6 3.32 -51.57 -18.32
C PHE A 6 2.02 -52.16 -17.74
N ILE A 7 1.46 -51.47 -16.72
CA ILE A 7 0.13 -51.76 -16.18
C ILE A 7 -0.92 -51.02 -17.00
N THR A 8 -1.80 -51.76 -17.66
CA THR A 8 -2.89 -51.22 -18.49
C THR A 8 -4.14 -50.95 -17.65
N ARG A 9 -4.88 -49.89 -18.03
CA ARG A 9 -6.09 -49.33 -17.37
C ARG A 9 -7.31 -50.25 -17.21
N ARG A 10 -7.19 -51.58 -17.45
CA ARG A 10 -8.30 -52.52 -17.47
C ARG A 10 -8.49 -53.39 -16.21
N HIS A 11 -7.68 -53.20 -15.16
CA HIS A 11 -7.73 -54.04 -13.93
C HIS A 11 -8.23 -53.32 -12.67
N LEU A 12 -8.91 -52.18 -12.81
CA LEU A 12 -9.44 -51.43 -11.68
C LEU A 12 -10.98 -51.38 -11.57
N LEU A 13 -11.68 -52.32 -12.24
CA LEU A 13 -13.15 -52.40 -12.22
C LEU A 13 -13.63 -53.80 -11.82
N GLY A 14 -13.15 -54.33 -10.71
CA GLY A 14 -13.58 -55.66 -10.29
C GLY A 14 -13.31 -55.95 -8.79
N GLY A 15 -13.91 -55.18 -7.91
CA GLY A 15 -13.69 -55.47 -6.51
C GLY A 15 -14.40 -54.54 -5.52
N SER A 16 -15.70 -54.38 -5.64
CA SER A 16 -16.48 -53.64 -4.62
C SER A 16 -17.93 -54.03 -4.64
N LEU A 17 -18.21 -55.27 -4.23
CA LEU A 17 -19.56 -55.69 -3.87
C LEU A 17 -19.47 -56.85 -2.85
N ALA A 18 -19.19 -56.50 -1.60
CA ALA A 18 -19.53 -57.31 -0.41
C ALA A 18 -19.05 -56.55 0.85
N LEU A 19 -19.95 -55.78 1.46
CA LEU A 19 -19.96 -55.42 2.89
C LEU A 19 -21.12 -54.42 3.13
N LEU A 20 -22.33 -54.92 2.91
CA LEU A 20 -23.55 -54.31 3.48
C LEU A 20 -24.09 -55.30 4.49
N GLY A 21 -23.96 -54.96 5.76
CA GLY A 21 -24.64 -55.72 6.81
C GLY A 21 -23.90 -55.64 8.18
N ALA A 22 -24.39 -54.85 9.03
CA ALA A 22 -24.31 -54.81 10.50
C ALA A 22 -23.67 -53.53 11.06
N ALA A 23 -24.54 -52.66 11.53
CA ALA A 23 -24.49 -52.05 12.84
C ALA A 23 -25.44 -50.84 12.91
N ALA A 24 -26.72 -51.10 13.02
CA ALA A 24 -27.63 -50.15 13.67
C ALA A 24 -27.37 -50.19 15.16
N SER A 25 -26.40 -49.44 15.65
CA SER A 25 -26.22 -49.11 17.07
C SER A 25 -26.09 -47.59 17.12
N GLY A 26 -27.18 -46.97 17.56
CA GLY A 26 -27.29 -45.54 17.72
C GLY A 26 -26.24 -44.98 18.67
N CYS A 27 -25.24 -44.31 18.10
CA CYS A 27 -24.64 -43.17 18.73
C CYS A 27 -25.27 -41.95 18.09
N ALA A 28 -26.30 -41.40 18.69
CA ALA A 28 -26.70 -40.03 18.45
C ALA A 28 -25.49 -39.15 18.83
N ILE A 29 -24.66 -38.82 17.83
CA ILE A 29 -23.80 -37.69 17.94
C ILE A 29 -24.77 -36.53 18.16
N PRO A 30 -24.68 -35.76 19.26
CA PRO A 30 -25.44 -34.53 19.34
C PRO A 30 -24.93 -33.68 18.15
N VAL A 31 -25.73 -33.62 17.11
CA VAL A 31 -25.64 -32.51 16.15
C VAL A 31 -25.99 -31.31 17.03
N GLY A 32 -24.97 -30.73 17.63
CA GLY A 32 -25.10 -29.40 18.18
C GLY A 32 -25.70 -28.59 17.04
N LEU A 33 -26.85 -27.99 17.30
CA LEU A 33 -27.40 -26.94 16.49
C LEU A 33 -26.31 -25.85 16.45
N GLY A 34 -25.33 -26.00 15.54
CA GLY A 34 -24.34 -24.99 15.28
C GLY A 34 -25.14 -23.78 14.86
N SER A 35 -25.12 -22.72 15.65
CA SER A 35 -25.58 -21.41 15.23
C SER A 35 -25.03 -21.20 13.83
N SER A 36 -25.90 -21.01 12.84
CA SER A 36 -25.45 -20.71 11.48
C SER A 36 -24.65 -19.42 11.56
N GLN A 37 -23.31 -19.53 11.38
CA GLN A 37 -22.45 -18.35 11.40
C GLN A 37 -22.81 -17.46 10.22
N THR A 38 -22.95 -16.16 10.45
CA THR A 38 -23.06 -15.17 9.38
C THR A 38 -21.73 -15.13 8.65
N ARG A 39 -21.76 -15.38 7.34
CA ARG A 39 -20.54 -15.44 6.51
C ARG A 39 -20.32 -14.10 5.86
N VAL A 40 -19.12 -13.51 6.06
CA VAL A 40 -18.66 -12.27 5.41
C VAL A 40 -17.51 -12.62 4.48
N LYS A 41 -17.63 -12.33 3.19
CA LYS A 41 -16.58 -12.52 2.18
C LYS A 41 -15.68 -11.28 2.16
N TYR A 42 -14.44 -11.46 2.53
CA TYR A 42 -13.42 -10.43 2.54
C TYR A 42 -12.34 -10.69 1.50
N TRP A 43 -12.15 -9.75 0.57
CA TRP A 43 -11.08 -9.83 -0.42
C TRP A 43 -10.04 -8.75 -0.19
N HIS A 44 -8.76 -9.14 -0.28
CA HIS A 44 -7.64 -8.21 -0.19
C HIS A 44 -6.43 -8.69 -1.00
N PHE A 45 -5.44 -7.81 -1.13
CA PHE A 45 -4.18 -8.06 -1.83
C PHE A 45 -2.97 -8.00 -0.89
N LEU A 46 -3.19 -7.93 0.40
CA LEU A 46 -2.14 -7.81 1.42
C LEU A 46 -1.31 -9.10 1.43
N GLY A 47 -0.04 -8.98 1.14
CA GLY A 47 0.90 -10.10 1.05
C GLY A 47 2.07 -9.95 2.02
N ALA A 48 2.98 -10.92 2.04
CA ALA A 48 4.16 -10.91 2.90
C ALA A 48 3.83 -10.52 4.36
N SER A 49 4.51 -9.52 4.91
CA SER A 49 4.33 -9.03 6.28
C SER A 49 2.90 -8.57 6.56
N ASP A 50 2.30 -7.83 5.63
CA ASP A 50 0.95 -7.29 5.77
C ASP A 50 -0.08 -8.41 5.84
N GLY A 51 0.07 -9.44 5.00
CA GLY A 51 -0.80 -10.61 5.03
C GLY A 51 -0.72 -11.38 6.34
N ILE A 52 0.46 -11.48 6.95
CA ILE A 52 0.63 -12.15 8.27
C ILE A 52 -0.11 -11.36 9.37
N ILE A 53 0.03 -10.04 9.38
CA ILE A 53 -0.64 -9.20 10.38
C ILE A 53 -2.16 -9.21 10.17
N MET A 54 -2.64 -9.05 8.92
CA MET A 54 -4.06 -9.09 8.62
C MET A 54 -4.69 -10.44 9.01
N ASN A 55 -4.06 -11.56 8.68
CA ASN A 55 -4.53 -12.90 9.08
C ASN A 55 -4.64 -13.04 10.61
N ARG A 56 -3.69 -12.46 11.36
CA ARG A 56 -3.76 -12.41 12.82
C ARG A 56 -4.96 -11.62 13.32
N MET A 57 -5.20 -10.42 12.73
CA MET A 57 -6.34 -9.57 13.09
C MET A 57 -7.68 -10.22 12.75
N VAL A 58 -7.79 -10.89 11.59
CA VAL A 58 -8.97 -11.69 11.21
C VAL A 58 -9.19 -12.85 12.20
N GLY A 59 -8.11 -13.53 12.59
CA GLY A 59 -8.17 -14.60 13.59
C GLY A 59 -8.63 -14.12 14.97
N ALA A 60 -8.16 -12.95 15.41
CA ALA A 60 -8.58 -12.35 16.68
C ALA A 60 -10.06 -11.92 16.61
N PHE A 61 -10.49 -11.29 15.51
CA PHE A 61 -11.91 -10.98 15.28
C PHE A 61 -12.81 -12.21 15.41
N ALA A 62 -12.42 -13.34 14.80
CA ALA A 62 -13.19 -14.58 14.84
C ALA A 62 -13.30 -15.17 16.26
N GLN A 63 -12.29 -14.98 17.11
CA GLN A 63 -12.34 -15.40 18.51
C GLN A 63 -13.34 -14.55 19.33
N ASP A 64 -13.35 -13.25 19.11
CA ASP A 64 -14.22 -12.31 19.81
C ASP A 64 -15.67 -12.34 19.27
N ASN A 65 -15.86 -12.79 18.02
CA ASN A 65 -17.16 -12.80 17.34
C ASN A 65 -17.49 -14.20 16.75
N PRO A 66 -17.71 -15.23 17.59
CA PRO A 66 -17.87 -16.61 17.13
C PRO A 66 -19.11 -16.86 16.26
N GLY A 67 -20.05 -15.90 16.20
CA GLY A 67 -21.22 -15.92 15.32
C GLY A 67 -20.95 -15.45 13.89
N ILE A 68 -19.75 -14.90 13.60
CA ILE A 68 -19.37 -14.38 12.30
C ILE A 68 -18.16 -15.14 11.77
N PHE A 69 -18.25 -15.62 10.54
CA PHE A 69 -17.16 -16.29 9.83
C PHE A 69 -16.66 -15.39 8.69
N ILE A 70 -15.38 -15.05 8.73
CA ILE A 70 -14.73 -14.28 7.64
C ILE A 70 -14.18 -15.27 6.62
N GLU A 71 -14.75 -15.25 5.41
CA GLU A 71 -14.22 -15.97 4.23
C GLU A 71 -13.19 -15.07 3.56
N GLU A 72 -11.93 -15.21 4.01
CA GLU A 72 -10.82 -14.41 3.54
C GLU A 72 -10.28 -14.93 2.19
N ASN A 73 -10.08 -14.04 1.21
CA ASN A 73 -9.48 -14.34 -0.07
C ASN A 73 -8.35 -13.37 -0.37
N VAL A 74 -7.12 -13.88 -0.41
CA VAL A 74 -5.92 -13.12 -0.78
C VAL A 74 -5.70 -13.21 -2.29
N LEU A 75 -5.57 -12.07 -2.95
CA LEU A 75 -5.42 -11.95 -4.39
C LEU A 75 -4.10 -11.25 -4.75
N ALA A 76 -3.62 -11.42 -5.99
CA ALA A 76 -2.41 -10.76 -6.45
C ALA A 76 -2.59 -9.22 -6.46
N TRP A 77 -1.61 -8.50 -5.90
CA TRP A 77 -1.57 -7.05 -5.90
C TRP A 77 -1.51 -6.44 -7.31
N GLY A 78 -2.04 -5.26 -7.48
CA GLY A 78 -1.96 -4.47 -8.71
C GLY A 78 -3.18 -4.64 -9.63
N GLU A 79 -3.02 -4.42 -10.94
CA GLU A 79 -4.10 -4.50 -11.93
C GLU A 79 -4.92 -5.79 -11.89
N PRO A 80 -4.33 -6.99 -11.65
CA PRO A 80 -5.12 -8.23 -11.57
C PRO A 80 -6.18 -8.20 -10.46
N TYR A 81 -5.88 -7.55 -9.33
CA TYR A 81 -6.83 -7.41 -8.22
C TYR A 81 -8.07 -6.60 -8.64
N TYR A 82 -7.84 -5.40 -9.17
CA TYR A 82 -8.91 -4.48 -9.55
C TYR A 82 -9.76 -5.02 -10.71
N THR A 83 -9.11 -5.68 -11.68
CA THR A 83 -9.82 -6.38 -12.76
C THR A 83 -10.74 -7.46 -12.21
N LYS A 84 -10.26 -8.24 -11.22
CA LYS A 84 -11.08 -9.31 -10.62
C LYS A 84 -12.27 -8.76 -9.83
N ILE A 85 -12.10 -7.65 -9.11
CA ILE A 85 -13.22 -6.96 -8.43
C ILE A 85 -14.27 -6.51 -9.46
N ALA A 86 -13.84 -5.85 -10.53
CA ALA A 86 -14.74 -5.38 -11.59
C ALA A 86 -15.50 -6.54 -12.25
N MET A 87 -14.81 -7.63 -12.56
CA MET A 87 -15.43 -8.85 -13.13
C MET A 87 -16.42 -9.52 -12.15
N ALA A 88 -16.09 -9.53 -10.86
CA ALA A 88 -16.98 -10.08 -9.84
C ALA A 88 -18.26 -9.24 -9.71
N GLY A 89 -18.14 -7.91 -9.75
CA GLY A 89 -19.27 -6.97 -9.78
C GLY A 89 -20.19 -7.23 -10.98
N ALA A 90 -19.62 -7.25 -12.18
CA ALA A 90 -20.35 -7.55 -13.41
C ALA A 90 -21.04 -8.93 -13.38
N GLY A 91 -20.43 -9.90 -12.70
CA GLY A 91 -20.95 -11.26 -12.56
C GLY A 91 -21.92 -11.48 -11.38
N GLY A 92 -22.24 -10.46 -10.60
CA GLY A 92 -23.08 -10.57 -9.40
C GLY A 92 -22.46 -11.46 -8.30
N ARG A 93 -21.12 -11.49 -8.19
CA ARG A 93 -20.37 -12.33 -7.25
C ARG A 93 -19.36 -11.52 -6.43
N SER A 94 -19.68 -10.25 -6.19
CA SER A 94 -18.87 -9.35 -5.38
C SER A 94 -18.67 -9.90 -3.97
N PRO A 95 -17.49 -9.65 -3.35
CA PRO A 95 -17.32 -9.85 -1.91
C PRO A 95 -18.16 -8.84 -1.11
N ASP A 96 -18.35 -9.10 0.18
CA ASP A 96 -19.09 -8.21 1.06
C ASP A 96 -18.25 -6.99 1.45
N VAL A 97 -16.95 -7.17 1.59
CA VAL A 97 -15.97 -6.10 1.82
C VAL A 97 -14.67 -6.40 1.07
N ALA A 98 -13.98 -5.35 0.66
CA ALA A 98 -12.67 -5.47 0.03
C ALA A 98 -11.71 -4.38 0.53
N THR A 99 -10.41 -4.72 0.65
CA THR A 99 -9.37 -3.72 0.87
C THR A 99 -8.99 -3.08 -0.45
N PHE A 100 -8.99 -1.74 -0.50
CA PHE A 100 -8.57 -0.98 -1.67
C PHE A 100 -7.44 -0.03 -1.31
N HIS A 101 -6.74 0.47 -2.34
CA HIS A 101 -5.97 1.69 -2.22
C HIS A 101 -6.89 2.89 -2.44
N LEU A 102 -6.82 3.87 -1.56
CA LEU A 102 -7.64 5.09 -1.60
C LEU A 102 -7.49 5.82 -2.95
N ALA A 103 -6.27 5.88 -3.48
CA ALA A 103 -5.99 6.52 -4.76
C ALA A 103 -6.65 5.82 -5.97
N ARG A 104 -7.14 4.58 -5.82
CA ARG A 104 -7.90 3.85 -6.87
C ARG A 104 -9.41 4.08 -6.81
N LEU A 105 -9.89 4.78 -5.80
CA LEU A 105 -11.32 4.98 -5.58
C LEU A 105 -11.98 5.67 -6.77
N ALA A 106 -11.39 6.72 -7.32
CA ALA A 106 -11.94 7.45 -8.47
C ALA A 106 -12.02 6.59 -9.76
N GLY A 107 -11.11 5.60 -9.90
CA GLY A 107 -11.10 4.72 -11.07
C GLY A 107 -12.15 3.61 -11.04
N ILE A 108 -12.58 3.20 -9.86
CA ILE A 108 -13.48 2.05 -9.66
C ILE A 108 -14.77 2.47 -8.97
N GLY A 109 -14.70 3.46 -8.08
CA GLY A 109 -15.81 3.95 -7.27
C GLY A 109 -16.80 4.83 -8.01
N ALA A 110 -16.60 5.09 -9.30
CA ALA A 110 -17.47 5.99 -10.09
C ALA A 110 -18.93 5.53 -10.22
N GLY A 111 -19.45 4.87 -9.21
CA GLY A 111 -20.88 4.75 -8.96
C GLY A 111 -21.52 3.42 -9.31
N GLU A 112 -20.82 2.47 -9.95
CA GLU A 112 -21.44 1.19 -10.30
C GLU A 112 -20.74 -0.04 -9.73
N LEU A 113 -19.47 0.08 -9.32
CA LEU A 113 -18.71 -1.04 -8.80
C LEU A 113 -18.59 -1.05 -7.27
N LEU A 114 -18.98 0.04 -6.61
CA LEU A 114 -18.97 0.16 -5.15
C LEU A 114 -20.31 0.70 -4.65
N ASP A 115 -20.75 0.20 -3.51
CA ASP A 115 -21.89 0.76 -2.77
C ASP A 115 -21.41 1.87 -1.83
N PRO A 116 -22.20 2.93 -1.60
CA PRO A 116 -21.90 3.95 -0.61
C PRO A 116 -21.79 3.36 0.80
N ILE A 117 -20.91 3.93 1.61
CA ILE A 117 -20.83 3.60 3.04
C ILE A 117 -22.05 4.18 3.75
N ASN A 118 -22.75 3.34 4.49
CA ASN A 118 -23.88 3.73 5.33
C ASN A 118 -23.37 4.34 6.64
N LEU A 119 -23.54 5.65 6.80
CA LEU A 119 -23.07 6.39 7.97
C LEU A 119 -23.81 5.99 9.26
N ASP A 120 -25.08 5.57 9.18
CA ASP A 120 -25.83 5.12 10.37
C ASP A 120 -25.26 3.81 10.88
N LEU A 121 -24.98 2.84 9.99
CA LEU A 121 -24.33 1.58 10.38
C LEU A 121 -22.89 1.82 10.88
N LEU A 122 -22.17 2.78 10.31
CA LEU A 122 -20.84 3.15 10.79
C LEU A 122 -20.91 3.71 12.23
N ALA A 123 -21.91 4.56 12.50
CA ALA A 123 -22.15 5.10 13.83
C ALA A 123 -22.63 4.02 14.83
N GLU A 124 -23.47 3.07 14.40
CA GLU A 124 -23.91 1.92 15.23
C GLU A 124 -22.71 1.09 15.73
N VAL A 125 -21.67 0.92 14.91
CA VAL A 125 -20.44 0.22 15.32
C VAL A 125 -19.43 1.13 16.02
N GLY A 126 -19.80 2.38 16.32
CA GLY A 126 -19.03 3.35 17.10
C GLY A 126 -17.83 3.93 16.37
N LEU A 127 -17.95 4.19 15.08
CA LEU A 127 -17.01 4.96 14.27
C LEU A 127 -17.67 6.26 13.82
N GLN A 128 -16.96 7.39 13.98
CA GLN A 128 -17.42 8.70 13.61
C GLN A 128 -16.43 9.35 12.62
N PRO A 129 -16.90 10.25 11.74
CA PRO A 129 -16.01 10.99 10.82
C PRO A 129 -14.85 11.70 11.51
N SER A 130 -15.09 12.24 12.73
CA SER A 130 -14.08 12.92 13.54
C SER A 130 -12.97 12.01 14.08
N ASP A 131 -13.15 10.70 14.01
CA ASP A 131 -12.16 9.74 14.49
C ASP A 131 -11.03 9.50 13.46
N PHE A 132 -11.18 10.02 12.25
CA PHE A 132 -10.23 9.77 11.16
C PHE A 132 -9.41 11.01 10.81
N SER A 133 -8.24 10.77 10.20
CA SER A 133 -7.41 11.83 9.65
C SER A 133 -8.20 12.62 8.60
N PRO A 134 -8.40 13.96 8.78
CA PRO A 134 -9.25 14.74 7.88
C PRO A 134 -8.87 14.64 6.40
N PRO A 135 -7.60 14.78 5.97
CA PRO A 135 -7.26 14.69 4.55
C PRO A 135 -7.57 13.32 3.94
N ILE A 136 -7.48 12.24 4.72
CA ILE A 136 -7.79 10.88 4.23
C ILE A 136 -9.29 10.66 4.22
N TRP A 137 -10.01 11.14 5.24
CA TRP A 137 -11.46 11.06 5.29
C TRP A 137 -12.13 11.81 4.14
N GLU A 138 -11.65 13.01 3.82
CA GLU A 138 -12.13 13.79 2.67
C GLU A 138 -11.91 13.05 1.36
N ARG A 139 -10.75 12.42 1.19
CA ARG A 139 -10.39 11.64 -0.01
C ARG A 139 -11.17 10.32 -0.13
N ALA A 140 -11.78 9.82 0.96
CA ALA A 140 -12.66 8.65 0.93
C ALA A 140 -14.04 8.94 0.29
N HIS A 141 -14.31 10.22 -0.01
CA HIS A 141 -15.48 10.65 -0.77
C HIS A 141 -15.16 10.74 -2.26
N TYR A 142 -16.12 10.36 -3.06
CA TYR A 142 -16.12 10.60 -4.52
C TYR A 142 -17.41 11.31 -4.90
N LYS A 143 -17.30 12.49 -5.52
CA LYS A 143 -18.46 13.36 -5.87
C LYS A 143 -19.39 13.59 -4.67
N GLY A 144 -18.84 13.80 -3.48
CA GLY A 144 -19.60 14.10 -2.26
C GLY A 144 -20.18 12.89 -1.53
N THR A 145 -20.04 11.67 -2.06
CA THR A 145 -20.52 10.44 -1.44
C THR A 145 -19.36 9.65 -0.85
N LEU A 146 -19.49 9.17 0.38
CA LEU A 146 -18.50 8.33 1.06
C LEU A 146 -18.57 6.90 0.49
N TYR A 147 -17.45 6.41 -0.06
CA TYR A 147 -17.35 5.05 -0.63
C TYR A 147 -16.34 4.16 0.09
N ALA A 148 -15.57 4.70 1.01
CA ALA A 148 -14.53 3.95 1.69
C ALA A 148 -14.43 4.32 3.18
N VAL A 149 -14.07 3.33 4.01
CA VAL A 149 -13.69 3.56 5.42
C VAL A 149 -12.16 3.54 5.48
N PRO A 150 -11.50 4.65 5.85
CA PRO A 150 -10.05 4.71 5.94
C PRO A 150 -9.49 3.73 6.99
N PHE A 151 -8.37 3.08 6.66
CA PHE A 151 -7.70 2.16 7.57
C PHE A 151 -6.33 2.69 7.99
N ASP A 152 -5.47 3.02 7.03
CA ASP A 152 -4.11 3.51 7.30
C ASP A 152 -3.68 4.62 6.31
N ALA A 153 -2.45 5.06 6.49
CA ALA A 153 -1.61 5.66 5.46
C ALA A 153 -0.30 4.90 5.40
N HIS A 154 0.22 4.68 4.17
CA HIS A 154 1.50 4.06 3.91
C HIS A 154 2.37 4.98 3.05
N PRO A 155 3.09 5.90 3.71
CA PRO A 155 3.92 6.89 3.05
C PRO A 155 5.28 6.34 2.62
N MET A 156 5.91 7.05 1.69
CA MET A 156 7.35 6.96 1.51
C MET A 156 8.06 7.47 2.77
N VAL A 157 9.06 6.72 3.22
CA VAL A 157 9.87 7.00 4.40
C VAL A 157 11.36 6.86 4.08
N GLN A 158 12.21 7.29 4.99
CA GLN A 158 13.64 7.05 4.95
C GLN A 158 14.03 6.02 6.00
N TYR A 159 14.41 4.82 5.56
CA TYR A 159 15.14 3.88 6.40
C TYR A 159 16.61 4.27 6.45
N TYR A 160 17.25 4.08 7.59
CA TYR A 160 18.68 4.28 7.73
C TYR A 160 19.33 3.15 8.55
N ASN A 161 20.48 2.69 8.09
CA ASN A 161 21.26 1.70 8.80
C ASN A 161 21.94 2.37 9.99
N THR A 162 21.63 1.95 11.20
CA THR A 162 22.09 2.60 12.44
C THR A 162 23.61 2.53 12.59
N ASP A 163 24.23 1.39 12.28
CA ASP A 163 25.65 1.19 12.44
C ASP A 163 26.46 2.04 11.43
N LEU A 164 26.02 2.10 10.18
CA LEU A 164 26.66 2.91 9.14
C LEU A 164 26.48 4.41 9.40
N CYS A 165 25.30 4.81 9.88
CA CYS A 165 25.02 6.21 10.22
C CYS A 165 25.79 6.65 11.48
N GLU A 166 25.98 5.78 12.46
CA GLU A 166 26.85 6.04 13.62
C GLU A 166 28.30 6.24 13.18
N GLN A 167 28.85 5.32 12.36
CA GLN A 167 30.21 5.43 11.81
C GLN A 167 30.40 6.70 10.97
N ALA A 168 29.36 7.16 10.30
CA ALA A 168 29.38 8.40 9.51
C ALA A 168 29.18 9.68 10.36
N GLY A 169 28.94 9.55 11.67
CA GLY A 169 28.66 10.67 12.56
C GLY A 169 27.36 11.41 12.24
N LEU A 170 26.34 10.66 11.81
CA LEU A 170 25.04 11.21 11.40
C LEU A 170 23.97 11.09 12.47
N LEU A 171 24.24 10.33 13.54
CA LEU A 171 23.29 10.17 14.64
C LEU A 171 23.47 11.26 15.69
N GLY A 172 22.37 11.68 16.28
CA GLY A 172 22.34 12.60 17.41
C GLY A 172 22.64 11.90 18.74
N PRO A 173 22.66 12.67 19.84
CA PRO A 173 22.87 12.13 21.18
C PRO A 173 21.81 11.11 21.61
N ASP A 174 20.64 11.14 20.99
CA ASP A 174 19.52 10.22 21.19
C ASP A 174 19.60 8.94 20.35
N GLY A 175 20.70 8.78 19.59
CA GLY A 175 20.90 7.64 18.69
C GLY A 175 20.08 7.68 17.41
N LYS A 176 19.40 8.80 17.12
CA LYS A 176 18.56 8.95 15.93
C LYS A 176 19.26 9.75 14.85
N LEU A 177 18.86 9.50 13.59
CA LEU A 177 19.34 10.27 12.46
C LEU A 177 18.99 11.75 12.63
N GLN A 178 19.97 12.63 12.40
CA GLN A 178 19.71 14.06 12.43
C GLN A 178 18.71 14.46 11.36
N PRO A 179 17.68 15.25 11.69
CA PRO A 179 16.68 15.70 10.72
C PRO A 179 17.34 16.38 9.52
N THR A 180 16.81 16.11 8.35
CA THR A 180 17.26 16.74 7.10
C THR A 180 16.35 17.91 6.74
N THR A 181 16.93 19.07 6.55
CA THR A 181 16.26 20.28 6.07
C THR A 181 17.00 20.85 4.87
N GLY A 182 16.44 20.67 3.68
CA GLY A 182 17.02 21.16 2.43
C GLY A 182 18.06 20.23 1.77
N GLN A 183 18.36 20.55 0.51
CA GLN A 183 19.18 19.73 -0.35
C GLN A 183 20.62 19.56 0.14
N ASP A 184 21.26 20.66 0.57
CA ASP A 184 22.66 20.63 0.90
C ASP A 184 22.95 19.76 2.12
N GLN A 185 22.07 19.77 3.11
CA GLN A 185 22.23 18.92 4.29
C GLN A 185 22.07 17.44 3.95
N LEU A 186 21.07 17.09 3.13
CA LEU A 186 20.90 15.71 2.68
C LEU A 186 22.10 15.22 1.88
N LEU A 187 22.60 16.03 0.94
CA LEU A 187 23.76 15.68 0.15
C LEU A 187 25.02 15.51 1.01
N ASP A 188 25.18 16.34 2.05
CA ASP A 188 26.30 16.18 3.02
C ASP A 188 26.17 14.87 3.81
N GLN A 189 25.00 14.54 4.30
CA GLN A 189 24.73 13.25 4.97
C GLN A 189 25.06 12.06 4.05
N LEU A 190 24.60 12.09 2.80
CA LEU A 190 24.87 11.05 1.82
C LEU A 190 26.38 10.93 1.50
N ARG A 191 27.09 12.06 1.35
CA ARG A 191 28.54 12.04 1.11
C ARG A 191 29.33 11.45 2.28
N LYS A 192 28.95 11.77 3.53
CA LYS A 192 29.56 11.17 4.72
C LYS A 192 29.35 9.66 4.76
N ALA A 193 28.12 9.19 4.50
CA ALA A 193 27.82 7.77 4.44
C ALA A 193 28.56 7.08 3.28
N LYS A 194 28.71 7.74 2.12
CA LYS A 194 29.50 7.22 0.99
C LYS A 194 30.97 6.98 1.36
N GLN A 195 31.56 7.84 2.20
CA GLN A 195 32.93 7.65 2.66
C GLN A 195 33.05 6.39 3.53
N VAL A 196 32.11 6.16 4.43
CA VAL A 196 32.06 4.93 5.27
C VAL A 196 31.94 3.67 4.41
N LEU A 197 31.17 3.76 3.32
CA LEU A 197 30.95 2.65 2.37
C LEU A 197 32.11 2.49 1.35
N GLY A 198 33.25 3.15 1.54
CA GLY A 198 34.39 3.04 0.64
C GLY A 198 34.13 3.58 -0.77
N GLY A 199 33.26 4.55 -0.90
CA GLY A 199 32.89 5.17 -2.17
C GLY A 199 31.68 4.56 -2.90
N LYS A 200 31.08 3.49 -2.35
CA LYS A 200 29.83 2.92 -2.89
C LYS A 200 28.63 3.87 -2.67
N PRO A 201 27.59 3.79 -3.51
CA PRO A 201 26.37 4.59 -3.34
C PRO A 201 25.73 4.34 -1.97
N PRO A 202 25.52 5.39 -1.14
CA PRO A 202 24.96 5.24 0.19
C PRO A 202 23.45 5.12 0.22
N LEU A 203 22.76 5.56 -0.83
CA LEU A 203 21.29 5.53 -0.96
C LEU A 203 20.87 4.52 -2.02
N VAL A 204 19.87 3.73 -1.68
CA VAL A 204 19.17 2.85 -2.62
C VAL A 204 17.67 3.11 -2.58
N PHE A 205 17.04 2.95 -3.71
CA PHE A 205 15.60 2.90 -3.91
C PHE A 205 15.30 2.19 -5.23
N ASP A 206 14.07 1.87 -5.51
CA ASP A 206 13.64 1.31 -6.79
C ASP A 206 13.83 2.36 -7.90
N ALA A 207 15.00 2.40 -8.52
CA ALA A 207 15.40 3.40 -9.51
C ALA A 207 15.26 2.93 -10.96
N LEU A 208 15.16 1.61 -11.20
CA LEU A 208 15.14 1.02 -12.53
C LEU A 208 13.75 1.10 -13.18
N GLY A 209 13.63 1.87 -14.24
CA GLY A 209 12.40 2.45 -14.76
C GLY A 209 11.39 1.60 -15.51
N LEU A 210 11.72 0.41 -16.02
CA LEU A 210 10.77 -0.36 -16.82
C LEU A 210 9.86 -1.22 -15.94
N GLY A 211 8.60 -0.80 -15.81
CA GLY A 211 7.60 -1.51 -15.01
C GLY A 211 7.67 -1.19 -13.51
N THR A 212 8.58 -0.32 -13.08
CA THR A 212 8.73 0.10 -11.69
C THR A 212 8.09 1.44 -11.44
N VAL A 213 7.63 1.66 -10.22
CA VAL A 213 6.95 2.90 -9.81
C VAL A 213 7.84 3.77 -8.90
N GLY A 214 9.04 3.29 -8.59
CA GLY A 214 9.93 3.94 -7.63
C GLY A 214 10.34 5.37 -8.01
N PRO A 215 10.79 5.65 -9.27
CA PRO A 215 11.12 7.01 -9.66
C PRO A 215 9.94 7.99 -9.57
N TRP A 216 8.70 7.52 -9.84
CA TRP A 216 7.49 8.29 -9.60
C TRP A 216 7.32 8.61 -8.11
N ARG A 217 7.41 7.59 -7.22
CA ARG A 217 7.25 7.78 -5.78
C ARG A 217 8.25 8.77 -5.20
N VAL A 218 9.53 8.68 -5.61
CA VAL A 218 10.57 9.61 -5.18
C VAL A 218 10.28 11.02 -5.71
N TRP A 219 9.99 11.16 -7.00
CA TRP A 219 9.68 12.47 -7.58
C TRP A 219 8.42 13.09 -6.94
N TYR A 220 7.37 12.28 -6.73
CA TYR A 220 6.11 12.75 -6.12
C TYR A 220 6.20 12.90 -4.58
N SER A 221 7.32 12.49 -3.98
CA SER A 221 7.68 12.90 -2.62
C SER A 221 8.42 14.24 -2.59
N LEU A 222 9.14 14.58 -3.66
CA LEU A 222 9.94 15.80 -3.75
C LEU A 222 9.15 17.01 -4.30
N TYR A 223 8.41 16.80 -5.40
CA TYR A 223 7.71 17.85 -6.12
C TYR A 223 6.64 18.57 -5.26
N PRO A 224 5.75 17.89 -4.53
CA PRO A 224 4.78 18.55 -3.64
C PRO A 224 5.41 19.32 -2.49
N GLN A 225 6.65 18.99 -2.06
CA GLN A 225 7.34 19.76 -1.02
C GLN A 225 7.52 21.23 -1.37
N SER A 226 7.62 21.55 -2.65
CA SER A 226 7.66 22.92 -3.17
C SER A 226 6.26 23.53 -3.44
N GLY A 227 5.18 22.82 -3.07
CA GLY A 227 3.80 23.21 -3.38
C GLY A 227 3.42 22.97 -4.84
N GLY A 228 4.06 22.00 -5.51
CA GLY A 228 3.70 21.57 -6.86
C GLY A 228 2.45 20.66 -6.86
N THR A 229 1.61 20.81 -7.89
CA THR A 229 0.42 19.98 -8.12
C THR A 229 0.42 19.44 -9.56
N LEU A 230 -0.18 18.28 -9.79
CA LEU A 230 -0.26 17.67 -11.13
C LEU A 230 -1.44 18.17 -11.93
N LEU A 231 -2.59 18.22 -11.28
CA LEU A 231 -3.89 18.50 -11.89
C LEU A 231 -4.65 19.50 -11.04
N SER A 232 -5.59 20.19 -11.65
CA SER A 232 -6.64 20.93 -10.96
C SER A 232 -7.46 19.97 -10.07
N GLU A 233 -8.19 20.52 -9.10
CA GLU A 233 -8.99 19.74 -8.14
C GLU A 233 -10.01 18.82 -8.84
N ASP A 234 -10.61 19.31 -9.93
CA ASP A 234 -11.54 18.56 -10.79
C ASP A 234 -10.87 17.60 -11.77
N GLY A 235 -9.54 17.57 -11.82
CA GLY A 235 -8.75 16.73 -12.72
C GLY A 235 -8.78 17.14 -14.19
N SER A 236 -9.39 18.29 -14.53
CA SER A 236 -9.61 18.71 -15.92
C SER A 236 -8.42 19.40 -16.57
N GLN A 237 -7.50 19.93 -15.78
CA GLN A 237 -6.34 20.70 -16.27
C GLN A 237 -5.03 20.21 -15.66
N VAL A 238 -3.97 20.22 -16.47
CA VAL A 238 -2.60 20.01 -15.98
C VAL A 238 -2.11 21.29 -15.30
N THR A 239 -1.71 21.18 -14.04
CA THR A 239 -1.22 22.29 -13.20
C THR A 239 0.27 22.18 -12.87
N ILE A 240 1.01 21.34 -13.59
CA ILE A 240 2.44 21.14 -13.34
C ILE A 240 3.19 22.45 -13.49
N ASP A 241 3.83 22.89 -12.39
CA ASP A 241 4.82 23.96 -12.40
C ASP A 241 6.15 23.38 -12.92
N ASP A 242 6.53 23.76 -14.14
CA ASP A 242 7.69 23.20 -14.82
C ASP A 242 8.99 23.46 -14.07
N GLN A 243 9.15 24.63 -13.43
CA GLN A 243 10.37 24.93 -12.68
C GLN A 243 10.51 24.04 -11.47
N LYS A 244 9.47 23.92 -10.64
CA LYS A 244 9.46 23.06 -9.44
C LYS A 244 9.63 21.58 -9.82
N ALA A 245 8.98 21.16 -10.91
CA ALA A 245 9.09 19.79 -11.42
C ALA A 245 10.51 19.47 -11.90
N LEU A 246 11.15 20.40 -12.60
CA LEU A 246 12.54 20.29 -13.04
C LEU A 246 13.51 20.34 -11.87
N ASP A 247 13.27 21.14 -10.85
CA ASP A 247 14.15 21.19 -9.67
C ASP A 247 14.18 19.84 -8.94
N ALA A 248 13.02 19.17 -8.82
CA ALA A 248 12.95 17.81 -8.29
C ALA A 248 13.72 16.80 -9.19
N LEU A 249 13.55 16.86 -10.52
CA LEU A 249 14.26 15.97 -11.44
C LEU A 249 15.77 16.24 -11.48
N ARG A 250 16.20 17.49 -11.41
CA ARG A 250 17.63 17.86 -11.32
C ARG A 250 18.26 17.35 -10.04
N PHE A 251 17.53 17.39 -8.93
CA PHE A 251 17.99 16.81 -7.69
C PHE A 251 18.16 15.30 -7.82
N MET A 252 17.17 14.57 -8.36
CA MET A 252 17.27 13.13 -8.60
C MET A 252 18.44 12.79 -9.55
N ARG A 253 18.63 13.57 -10.61
CA ARG A 253 19.78 13.46 -11.53
C ARG A 253 21.09 13.61 -10.78
N ARG A 254 21.20 14.62 -9.92
CA ARG A 254 22.39 14.89 -9.12
C ARG A 254 22.77 13.73 -8.22
N LEU A 255 21.77 13.06 -7.62
CA LEU A 255 22.02 11.84 -6.80
C LEU A 255 22.75 10.76 -7.63
N GLY A 256 22.35 10.56 -8.88
CA GLY A 256 23.01 9.61 -9.78
C GLY A 256 24.40 10.08 -10.20
N GLU A 257 24.55 11.34 -10.67
CA GLU A 257 25.81 11.92 -11.15
C GLU A 257 26.91 11.96 -10.09
N GLU A 258 26.57 12.28 -8.85
CA GLU A 258 27.52 12.24 -7.72
C GLU A 258 27.75 10.81 -7.18
N GLY A 259 27.05 9.80 -7.73
CA GLY A 259 27.09 8.42 -7.25
C GLY A 259 26.62 8.30 -5.80
N LEU A 260 25.62 9.10 -5.43
CA LEU A 260 24.99 9.09 -4.12
C LEU A 260 23.82 8.12 -4.07
N CYS A 261 23.21 7.78 -5.21
CA CYS A 261 22.29 6.65 -5.33
C CYS A 261 22.77 5.66 -6.39
N ASP A 262 22.25 4.44 -6.36
CA ASP A 262 22.48 3.42 -7.38
C ASP A 262 21.29 3.42 -8.37
N PRO A 263 21.50 3.94 -9.60
CA PRO A 263 20.43 4.05 -10.58
C PRO A 263 20.05 2.71 -11.24
N THR A 264 20.77 1.63 -10.92
CA THR A 264 20.57 0.29 -11.52
C THR A 264 19.81 -0.66 -10.62
N THR A 265 19.37 -0.23 -9.45
CA THR A 265 18.59 -1.05 -8.52
C THR A 265 17.12 -1.08 -8.89
N ASP A 266 16.57 -2.29 -8.97
CA ASP A 266 15.13 -2.52 -8.90
C ASP A 266 14.68 -2.59 -7.43
N TYR A 267 13.38 -2.81 -7.22
CA TYR A 267 12.79 -2.92 -5.89
C TYR A 267 13.50 -3.98 -5.01
N GLY A 268 13.61 -5.20 -5.52
CA GLY A 268 14.22 -6.32 -4.77
C GLY A 268 15.69 -6.08 -4.45
N ALA A 269 16.45 -5.57 -5.42
CA ALA A 269 17.87 -5.25 -5.25
C ALA A 269 18.07 -4.11 -4.25
N SER A 270 17.22 -3.09 -4.24
CA SER A 270 17.32 -1.98 -3.28
C SER A 270 17.10 -2.46 -1.83
N VAL A 271 16.07 -3.27 -1.59
CA VAL A 271 15.82 -3.87 -0.27
C VAL A 271 16.96 -4.80 0.14
N ALA A 272 17.44 -5.65 -0.78
CA ALA A 272 18.53 -6.58 -0.49
C ALA A 272 19.85 -5.86 -0.11
N LYS A 273 20.24 -4.82 -0.86
CA LYS A 273 21.46 -4.03 -0.55
C LYS A 273 21.37 -3.36 0.82
N PHE A 274 20.22 -2.79 1.16
CA PHE A 274 20.02 -2.19 2.48
C PHE A 274 20.07 -3.25 3.58
N THR A 275 19.38 -4.37 3.40
CA THR A 275 19.37 -5.50 4.35
C THR A 275 20.77 -6.04 4.63
N ASN A 276 21.60 -6.10 3.60
CA ASN A 276 22.98 -6.58 3.70
C ASN A 276 23.98 -5.51 4.18
N SER A 277 23.52 -4.33 4.61
CA SER A 277 24.36 -3.18 4.99
C SER A 277 25.30 -2.72 3.87
N GLU A 278 24.90 -2.88 2.61
CA GLU A 278 25.64 -2.38 1.43
C GLU A 278 25.21 -0.94 1.07
N ALA A 279 24.16 -0.43 1.71
CA ALA A 279 23.70 0.94 1.62
C ALA A 279 23.33 1.46 3.01
N ALA A 280 23.56 2.74 3.26
CA ALA A 280 23.25 3.40 4.53
C ALA A 280 21.80 3.87 4.60
N PHE A 281 21.18 4.15 3.46
CA PHE A 281 19.82 4.65 3.35
C PHE A 281 19.03 3.85 2.32
N LEU A 282 17.73 3.63 2.65
CA LEU A 282 16.74 3.10 1.72
C LEU A 282 15.54 4.05 1.70
N TRP A 283 15.18 4.56 0.52
CA TRP A 283 13.89 5.23 0.31
C TRP A 283 12.88 4.23 -0.21
N ASN A 284 11.91 3.92 0.62
CA ASN A 284 10.84 2.98 0.28
C ASN A 284 9.59 3.36 1.08
N GLY A 285 8.48 2.64 0.86
CA GLY A 285 7.33 2.74 1.74
C GLY A 285 7.59 2.08 3.10
N ASP A 286 6.75 2.38 4.05
CA ASP A 286 6.88 1.94 5.44
C ASP A 286 6.63 0.43 5.67
N TRP A 287 6.15 -0.29 4.68
CA TRP A 287 5.82 -1.73 4.72
C TRP A 287 7.04 -2.69 4.78
N GLU A 288 8.28 -2.21 4.65
CA GLU A 288 9.46 -3.08 4.74
C GLU A 288 9.92 -3.38 6.18
N VAL A 289 9.36 -2.68 7.17
CA VAL A 289 9.84 -2.72 8.55
C VAL A 289 9.87 -4.12 9.14
N THR A 290 8.85 -4.93 8.91
CA THR A 290 8.76 -6.29 9.46
C THR A 290 9.84 -7.20 8.83
N GLY A 291 9.98 -7.16 7.51
CA GLY A 291 10.99 -7.95 6.80
C GLY A 291 12.43 -7.61 7.21
N LEU A 292 12.71 -6.34 7.48
CA LEU A 292 14.01 -5.88 7.97
C LEU A 292 14.27 -6.33 9.42
N LYS A 293 13.24 -6.25 10.29
CA LYS A 293 13.33 -6.75 11.68
C LYS A 293 13.59 -8.26 11.72
N GLU A 294 12.86 -9.04 10.94
CA GLU A 294 13.01 -10.50 10.88
C GLU A 294 14.41 -10.95 10.44
N ARG A 295 15.05 -10.17 9.59
CA ARG A 295 16.43 -10.42 9.12
C ARG A 295 17.52 -9.91 10.06
N GLY A 296 17.13 -9.21 11.13
CA GLY A 296 18.07 -8.63 12.09
C GLY A 296 18.91 -7.49 11.50
N THR A 297 18.40 -6.79 10.48
CA THR A 297 19.08 -5.62 9.90
C THR A 297 19.21 -4.53 10.97
N PRO A 298 20.39 -3.93 11.18
CA PRO A 298 20.53 -2.80 12.10
C PRO A 298 19.94 -1.53 11.46
N PHE A 299 18.69 -1.21 11.76
CA PHE A 299 18.04 -0.05 11.15
C PHE A 299 17.12 0.69 12.11
N SER A 300 16.86 1.93 11.75
CA SER A 300 15.70 2.68 12.17
C SER A 300 15.11 3.43 10.97
N MET A 301 14.05 4.20 11.16
CA MET A 301 13.37 4.89 10.08
C MET A 301 12.75 6.20 10.58
N GLY A 302 12.51 7.10 9.67
CA GLY A 302 11.86 8.38 9.94
C GLY A 302 11.12 8.87 8.70
N ARG A 303 10.58 10.07 8.80
CA ARG A 303 9.91 10.72 7.67
C ARG A 303 10.83 10.82 6.46
N PHE A 304 10.23 10.82 5.26
CA PHE A 304 10.97 11.14 4.03
C PHE A 304 11.65 12.52 4.17
N PRO A 305 12.89 12.70 3.66
CA PRO A 305 13.64 13.94 3.86
C PRO A 305 12.93 15.17 3.29
N SER A 306 12.93 16.27 4.05
CA SER A 306 12.44 17.56 3.58
C SER A 306 13.52 18.25 2.74
N VAL A 307 13.40 18.17 1.43
CA VAL A 307 14.38 18.68 0.45
C VAL A 307 14.00 20.05 -0.07
N PHE A 308 12.70 20.30 -0.27
CA PHE A 308 12.15 21.50 -0.91
C PHE A 308 11.19 22.30 -0.02
N GLY A 309 11.38 22.25 1.29
CA GLY A 309 10.72 23.15 2.24
C GLY A 309 9.65 22.51 3.11
N SER A 310 8.76 21.67 2.58
CA SER A 310 7.78 20.96 3.40
C SER A 310 8.18 19.51 3.69
N GLY A 311 7.46 18.84 4.59
CA GLY A 311 7.66 17.43 4.90
C GLY A 311 6.77 16.48 4.10
N ALA A 312 6.18 16.95 2.99
CA ALA A 312 5.32 16.12 2.16
C ALA A 312 6.05 14.87 1.65
N ALA A 313 5.35 13.75 1.63
CA ALA A 313 5.81 12.50 1.05
C ALA A 313 4.68 11.83 0.28
N GLN A 314 5.02 11.20 -0.85
CA GLN A 314 4.05 10.37 -1.56
C GLN A 314 3.51 9.30 -0.60
N ALA A 315 2.20 9.16 -0.56
CA ALA A 315 1.52 8.15 0.22
C ALA A 315 0.31 7.62 -0.54
N ASP A 316 -0.13 6.44 -0.15
CA ASP A 316 -1.46 5.95 -0.41
C ASP A 316 -2.06 5.47 0.92
N CYS A 317 -3.27 4.98 0.91
CA CYS A 317 -3.97 4.50 2.10
C CYS A 317 -4.68 3.20 1.76
N HIS A 318 -4.63 2.22 2.66
CA HIS A 318 -5.58 1.13 2.61
C HIS A 318 -6.93 1.60 3.15
N VAL A 319 -7.97 1.19 2.46
CA VAL A 319 -9.36 1.52 2.84
C VAL A 319 -10.23 0.29 2.66
N PHE A 320 -11.32 0.22 3.42
CA PHE A 320 -12.35 -0.80 3.23
C PHE A 320 -13.46 -0.23 2.38
N VAL A 321 -13.83 -0.94 1.31
CA VAL A 321 -14.92 -0.60 0.40
C VAL A 321 -15.95 -1.71 0.38
N LEU A 322 -17.18 -1.39 -0.02
CA LEU A 322 -18.27 -2.33 -0.22
C LEU A 322 -18.45 -2.53 -1.74
N PRO A 323 -17.89 -3.59 -2.35
CA PRO A 323 -18.16 -3.88 -3.76
C PRO A 323 -19.66 -4.06 -4.02
N HIS A 324 -20.15 -3.49 -5.13
CA HIS A 324 -21.58 -3.45 -5.42
C HIS A 324 -22.24 -4.82 -5.42
N GLN A 325 -23.36 -4.91 -4.71
CA GLN A 325 -24.25 -6.08 -4.68
C GLN A 325 -25.69 -5.62 -4.89
N ARG A 326 -26.39 -6.26 -5.83
CA ARG A 326 -27.78 -5.91 -6.16
C ARG A 326 -28.73 -6.07 -4.96
N ASP A 327 -28.54 -7.15 -4.21
CA ASP A 327 -29.36 -7.52 -3.05
C ASP A 327 -28.43 -7.89 -1.90
N ARG A 328 -27.98 -6.89 -1.13
CA ARG A 328 -27.12 -7.09 0.04
C ARG A 328 -27.97 -7.56 1.22
N ASP A 329 -27.58 -8.71 1.81
CA ASP A 329 -28.25 -9.24 3.00
C ASP A 329 -27.99 -8.30 4.20
N PRO A 330 -29.03 -7.76 4.88
CA PRO A 330 -28.84 -6.83 5.99
C PRO A 330 -28.11 -7.42 7.19
N GLU A 331 -28.16 -8.74 7.42
CA GLU A 331 -27.41 -9.40 8.50
C GLU A 331 -25.92 -9.48 8.15
N VAL A 332 -25.60 -9.85 6.91
CA VAL A 332 -24.24 -9.85 6.40
C VAL A 332 -23.66 -8.44 6.36
N GLU A 333 -24.47 -7.45 5.99
CA GLU A 333 -24.05 -6.04 5.99
C GLU A 333 -23.66 -5.57 7.39
N ARG A 334 -24.49 -5.80 8.42
CA ARG A 334 -24.13 -5.46 9.81
C ARG A 334 -22.89 -6.17 10.29
N ALA A 335 -22.76 -7.47 9.98
CA ALA A 335 -21.54 -8.23 10.31
C ALA A 335 -20.30 -7.66 9.60
N THR A 336 -20.46 -7.18 8.38
CA THR A 336 -19.39 -6.49 7.61
C THR A 336 -18.94 -5.21 8.32
N TYR A 337 -19.88 -4.36 8.78
CA TYR A 337 -19.51 -3.16 9.53
C TYR A 337 -18.86 -3.48 10.89
N GLN A 338 -19.29 -4.53 11.58
CA GLN A 338 -18.63 -5.00 12.80
C GLN A 338 -17.19 -5.42 12.52
N PHE A 339 -16.95 -6.14 11.43
CA PHE A 339 -15.60 -6.54 11.02
C PHE A 339 -14.73 -5.33 10.66
N ILE A 340 -15.23 -4.40 9.84
CA ILE A 340 -14.52 -3.15 9.51
C ILE A 340 -14.18 -2.37 10.78
N ALA A 341 -15.14 -2.18 11.68
CA ALA A 341 -14.93 -1.46 12.93
C ALA A 341 -13.90 -2.11 13.83
N TYR A 342 -13.89 -3.45 13.90
CA TYR A 342 -12.88 -4.19 14.65
C TYR A 342 -11.47 -3.91 14.10
N LEU A 343 -11.27 -4.03 12.78
CA LEU A 343 -9.97 -3.78 12.18
C LEU A 343 -9.52 -2.33 12.38
N VAL A 344 -10.41 -1.36 12.17
CA VAL A 344 -10.12 0.07 12.33
C VAL A 344 -9.75 0.42 13.76
N LYS A 345 -10.53 -0.05 14.74
CA LYS A 345 -10.28 0.25 16.17
C LYS A 345 -9.00 -0.43 16.68
N ASN A 346 -8.62 -1.57 16.14
CA ASN A 346 -7.38 -2.27 16.48
C ASN A 346 -6.24 -1.98 15.48
N SER A 347 -6.27 -0.82 14.80
CA SER A 347 -5.24 -0.47 13.80
C SER A 347 -3.86 -0.17 14.39
N ALA A 348 -3.73 -0.05 15.71
CA ALA A 348 -2.43 -0.10 16.39
C ALA A 348 -1.69 -1.43 16.16
N ASP A 349 -2.42 -2.58 16.12
CA ASP A 349 -1.85 -3.88 15.77
C ASP A 349 -1.38 -3.92 14.30
N TRP A 350 -2.12 -3.26 13.40
CA TRP A 350 -1.75 -3.09 12.00
C TRP A 350 -0.46 -2.30 11.83
N ALA A 351 -0.22 -1.31 12.67
CA ALA A 351 0.98 -0.48 12.65
C ALA A 351 2.29 -1.27 12.85
N VAL A 352 2.23 -2.50 13.38
CA VAL A 352 3.40 -3.38 13.45
C VAL A 352 3.99 -3.65 12.07
N ALA A 353 3.16 -3.69 11.02
CA ALA A 353 3.59 -3.82 9.62
C ALA A 353 4.29 -2.56 9.07
N GLY A 354 4.22 -1.42 9.76
CA GLY A 354 4.83 -0.15 9.36
C GLY A 354 3.82 0.98 9.17
N HIS A 355 2.60 0.65 8.82
CA HIS A 355 1.57 1.59 8.43
C HIS A 355 1.13 2.53 9.56
N VAL A 356 0.75 3.76 9.19
CA VAL A 356 0.24 4.75 10.15
C VAL A 356 -1.28 4.66 10.20
N PRO A 357 -1.90 4.31 11.35
CA PRO A 357 -3.34 4.29 11.47
C PRO A 357 -4.00 5.59 11.05
N SER A 358 -5.04 5.53 10.20
CA SER A 358 -5.86 6.71 9.89
C SER A 358 -6.89 7.00 10.99
N TYR A 359 -7.16 6.04 11.86
CA TYR A 359 -7.99 6.16 13.04
C TYR A 359 -7.22 6.84 14.16
N LEU A 360 -7.52 8.12 14.41
CA LEU A 360 -6.75 8.98 15.31
C LEU A 360 -6.66 8.49 16.75
N PRO A 361 -7.69 7.85 17.35
CA PRO A 361 -7.57 7.29 18.69
C PRO A 361 -6.45 6.24 18.81
N ALA A 362 -6.25 5.38 17.80
CA ALA A 362 -5.16 4.39 17.81
C ALA A 362 -3.77 5.02 17.93
N LEU A 363 -3.56 6.22 17.37
CA LEU A 363 -2.29 6.95 17.46
C LEU A 363 -1.95 7.44 18.87
N GLN A 364 -2.91 7.39 19.81
CA GLN A 364 -2.75 7.76 21.20
C GLN A 364 -2.63 6.57 22.14
N GLU A 365 -2.81 5.36 21.65
CA GLU A 365 -2.71 4.15 22.45
C GLU A 365 -1.28 3.92 22.94
N PRO A 366 -1.10 3.51 24.23
CA PRO A 366 0.23 3.26 24.79
C PRO A 366 1.06 2.28 23.98
N ASP A 367 0.43 1.22 23.47
CA ASP A 367 1.10 0.19 22.66
C ASP A 367 1.60 0.73 21.33
N TYR A 368 0.81 1.60 20.66
CA TYR A 368 1.28 2.29 19.45
C TYR A 368 2.42 3.27 19.77
N LEU A 369 2.32 4.05 20.85
CA LEU A 369 3.35 5.01 21.23
C LEU A 369 4.67 4.35 21.61
N ALA A 370 4.60 3.11 22.14
CA ALA A 370 5.77 2.30 22.46
C ALA A 370 6.37 1.60 21.22
N LEU A 371 5.63 1.54 20.09
CA LEU A 371 6.06 0.84 18.89
C LEU A 371 7.13 1.64 18.14
N GLN A 372 8.39 1.16 18.19
CA GLN A 372 9.52 1.79 17.54
C GLN A 372 9.99 0.98 16.31
N PRO A 373 10.39 1.64 15.23
CA PRO A 373 10.40 3.09 15.00
C PRO A 373 9.06 3.69 14.50
N GLN A 374 8.00 2.90 14.39
CA GLN A 374 6.74 3.27 13.70
C GLN A 374 6.09 4.54 14.27
N SER A 375 6.06 4.69 15.60
CA SER A 375 5.47 5.88 16.23
C SER A 375 6.24 7.19 15.98
N GLU A 376 7.49 7.11 15.51
CA GLU A 376 8.34 8.30 15.30
C GLU A 376 7.93 9.11 14.06
N TYR A 377 7.37 8.45 13.04
CA TYR A 377 6.92 9.14 11.83
C TYR A 377 5.39 9.34 11.75
N ARG A 378 4.65 9.06 12.82
CA ARG A 378 3.17 9.17 12.83
C ARG A 378 2.63 10.53 12.36
N SER A 379 3.40 11.60 12.52
CA SER A 379 3.00 12.94 12.08
C SER A 379 2.87 13.08 10.56
N VAL A 380 3.38 12.11 9.77
CA VAL A 380 3.23 12.10 8.31
C VAL A 380 1.76 12.05 7.89
N ILE A 381 0.87 11.54 8.75
CA ILE A 381 -0.56 11.42 8.48
C ILE A 381 -1.25 12.75 8.11
N THR A 382 -0.62 13.88 8.44
CA THR A 382 -1.11 15.22 8.11
C THR A 382 -0.44 15.84 6.88
N ASP A 383 0.66 15.23 6.40
CA ASP A 383 1.50 15.77 5.32
C ASP A 383 1.59 14.81 4.11
N VAL A 384 0.60 13.94 3.95
CA VAL A 384 0.56 12.97 2.84
C VAL A 384 0.34 13.65 1.51
N ALA A 385 1.17 13.32 0.51
CA ALA A 385 0.96 13.69 -0.88
C ALA A 385 0.19 12.56 -1.59
N LEU A 386 -1.13 12.66 -1.57
CA LEU A 386 -2.02 11.69 -2.22
C LEU A 386 -2.16 11.99 -3.71
N ASP A 387 -2.31 10.94 -4.50
CA ASP A 387 -2.57 11.07 -5.95
C ASP A 387 -3.84 11.88 -6.23
N PRO A 388 -3.93 12.57 -7.37
CA PRO A 388 -5.17 13.20 -7.80
C PRO A 388 -6.33 12.18 -7.93
N GLN A 389 -7.56 12.60 -7.64
CA GLN A 389 -8.75 11.73 -7.72
C GLN A 389 -9.27 11.63 -9.17
N VAL A 390 -8.51 11.00 -10.04
CA VAL A 390 -8.91 10.70 -11.41
C VAL A 390 -8.72 9.22 -11.73
N TRP A 391 -9.44 8.71 -12.71
CA TRP A 391 -9.52 7.26 -12.96
C TRP A 391 -8.19 6.60 -13.37
N TYR A 392 -7.23 7.37 -13.90
CA TYR A 392 -5.94 6.87 -14.41
C TYR A 392 -4.78 7.01 -13.42
N THR A 393 -5.04 7.42 -12.18
CA THR A 393 -4.05 7.55 -11.10
C THR A 393 -4.18 6.43 -10.07
N GLY A 394 -3.31 6.46 -9.08
CA GLY A 394 -3.31 5.56 -7.93
C GLY A 394 -2.37 4.39 -8.06
N SER A 395 -2.35 3.57 -7.03
CA SER A 395 -1.42 2.45 -6.89
C SER A 395 -1.43 1.52 -8.10
N ALA A 396 -0.25 1.24 -8.66
CA ALA A 396 -0.02 0.46 -9.87
C ALA A 396 -0.72 1.00 -11.14
N SER A 397 -1.06 2.28 -11.17
CA SER A 397 -1.71 2.90 -12.33
C SER A 397 -0.74 3.09 -13.50
N ARG A 398 -1.31 3.30 -14.68
CA ARG A 398 -0.53 3.66 -15.86
C ARG A 398 0.23 4.97 -15.68
N LEU A 399 -0.31 5.94 -14.93
CA LEU A 399 0.38 7.18 -14.64
C LEU A 399 1.69 6.90 -13.89
N TRP A 400 1.68 6.09 -12.85
CA TRP A 400 2.88 5.76 -12.10
C TRP A 400 3.95 5.10 -12.95
N ILE A 401 3.54 4.14 -13.79
CA ILE A 401 4.45 3.42 -14.71
C ILE A 401 5.05 4.35 -15.77
N GLU A 402 4.23 5.18 -16.39
CA GLU A 402 4.67 6.11 -17.45
C GLU A 402 5.62 7.19 -16.89
N PHE A 403 5.31 7.74 -15.71
CA PHE A 403 6.18 8.73 -15.06
C PHE A 403 7.47 8.07 -14.55
N GLY A 404 7.37 6.89 -13.93
CA GLY A 404 8.55 6.13 -13.52
C GLY A 404 9.49 5.84 -14.69
N GLY A 405 8.95 5.39 -15.83
CA GLY A 405 9.70 5.16 -17.07
C GLY A 405 10.26 6.43 -17.71
N ALA A 406 9.62 7.59 -17.51
CA ALA A 406 10.14 8.87 -17.95
C ALA A 406 11.30 9.37 -17.09
N PHE A 407 11.28 9.12 -15.78
CA PHE A 407 12.21 9.67 -14.80
C PHE A 407 13.43 8.78 -14.51
N SER A 408 13.31 7.44 -14.64
CA SER A 408 14.43 6.54 -14.44
C SER A 408 15.65 6.86 -15.32
N PRO A 409 15.49 7.11 -16.64
CA PRO A 409 16.62 7.54 -17.49
C PRO A 409 17.21 8.90 -17.11
N VAL A 410 16.47 9.73 -16.38
CA VAL A 410 17.00 11.00 -15.84
C VAL A 410 17.98 10.70 -14.71
N ILE A 411 17.64 9.78 -13.81
CA ILE A 411 18.49 9.39 -12.67
C ILE A 411 19.80 8.76 -13.18
N SER A 412 19.73 7.88 -14.17
CA SER A 412 20.90 7.21 -14.75
C SER A 412 21.76 8.11 -15.64
N GLY A 413 21.24 9.27 -16.03
CA GLY A 413 21.95 10.18 -16.91
C GLY A 413 21.74 9.99 -18.42
N GLU A 414 20.90 9.04 -18.80
CA GLU A 414 20.59 8.75 -20.21
C GLU A 414 19.64 9.77 -20.85
N ARG A 415 18.93 10.55 -20.01
CA ARG A 415 17.98 11.59 -20.44
C ARG A 415 18.16 12.84 -19.61
N THR A 416 17.96 14.01 -20.21
CA THR A 416 17.95 15.28 -19.46
C THR A 416 16.67 15.41 -18.59
N PRO A 417 16.68 16.21 -17.52
CA PRO A 417 15.48 16.52 -16.75
C PRO A 417 14.35 17.08 -17.61
N GLU A 418 14.67 17.93 -18.57
CA GLU A 418 13.73 18.56 -19.50
C GLU A 418 13.04 17.52 -20.41
N GLU A 419 13.81 16.58 -20.97
CA GLU A 419 13.28 15.46 -21.76
C GLU A 419 12.41 14.51 -20.91
N GLY A 420 12.83 14.24 -19.68
CA GLY A 420 12.06 13.45 -18.72
C GLY A 420 10.70 14.08 -18.41
N LEU A 421 10.70 15.37 -18.08
CA LEU A 421 9.46 16.11 -17.80
C LEU A 421 8.55 16.18 -19.03
N ALA A 422 9.12 16.44 -20.22
CA ALA A 422 8.35 16.47 -21.46
C ALA A 422 7.68 15.11 -21.76
N ALA A 423 8.39 14.00 -21.55
CA ALA A 423 7.85 12.66 -21.71
C ALA A 423 6.72 12.37 -20.71
N ALA A 424 6.88 12.75 -19.44
CA ALA A 424 5.86 12.60 -18.40
C ALA A 424 4.59 13.43 -18.71
N LYS A 425 4.75 14.69 -19.11
CA LYS A 425 3.62 15.57 -19.54
C LYS A 425 2.90 15.01 -20.76
N ALA A 426 3.64 14.47 -21.72
CA ALA A 426 3.04 13.83 -22.90
C ALA A 426 2.23 12.57 -22.50
N ALA A 427 2.73 11.78 -21.56
CA ALA A 427 2.01 10.63 -21.01
C ALA A 427 0.73 11.06 -20.27
N LEU A 428 0.82 12.08 -19.41
CA LEU A 428 -0.33 12.63 -18.71
C LEU A 428 -1.42 13.11 -19.68
N ASN A 429 -1.05 13.86 -20.71
CA ASN A 429 -2.00 14.33 -21.73
C ASN A 429 -2.68 13.18 -22.49
N ARG A 430 -1.96 12.09 -22.79
CA ARG A 430 -2.55 10.88 -23.39
C ARG A 430 -3.58 10.23 -22.45
N LEU A 431 -3.25 10.11 -21.16
CA LEU A 431 -4.15 9.53 -20.17
C LEU A 431 -5.41 10.38 -19.98
N MET A 432 -5.27 11.70 -19.91
CA MET A 432 -6.38 12.64 -19.83
C MET A 432 -7.32 12.58 -21.05
N SER A 433 -6.75 12.33 -22.23
CA SER A 433 -7.51 12.24 -23.48
C SER A 433 -8.15 10.87 -23.70
N ALA A 434 -7.79 9.87 -22.90
CA ALA A 434 -8.35 8.53 -23.01
C ALA A 434 -9.76 8.47 -22.39
N PRO A 435 -10.69 7.74 -23.00
CA PRO A 435 -12.03 7.58 -22.41
C PRO A 435 -11.93 6.87 -21.04
N ASN A 436 -12.72 7.37 -20.08
CA ASN A 436 -12.85 6.66 -18.81
C ASN A 436 -13.51 5.28 -19.07
N PRO A 437 -12.86 4.16 -18.73
CA PRO A 437 -13.43 2.82 -18.91
C PRO A 437 -14.67 2.58 -18.02
N PHE A 438 -14.88 3.40 -17.00
CA PHE A 438 -16.00 3.36 -16.09
C PHE A 438 -16.69 4.74 -16.06
N PRO A 439 -17.32 5.18 -17.18
CA PRO A 439 -18.02 6.45 -17.18
C PRO A 439 -19.16 6.37 -16.16
N ALA A 440 -19.22 7.35 -15.24
CA ALA A 440 -20.41 7.52 -14.43
C ALA A 440 -21.57 7.82 -15.40
N GLU A 441 -22.63 7.02 -15.37
CA GLU A 441 -23.85 7.42 -16.06
C GLU A 441 -24.31 8.76 -15.49
N GLU A 442 -24.59 9.72 -16.34
CA GLU A 442 -25.28 10.95 -15.96
C GLU A 442 -26.69 10.56 -15.51
N ARG A 443 -26.90 10.44 -14.19
CA ARG A 443 -28.21 10.24 -13.58
C ARG A 443 -28.84 11.58 -13.25
#